data_6fa12682f60c2fea70ca213dfc4f5bba
#
_entry.id   6fa12682f60c2fea70ca213dfc4f5bba
#
_cell.length_a   1.000
_cell.length_b   1.000
_cell.length_c   1.000
_cell.angle_alpha   90.00
_cell.angle_beta   90.00
_cell.angle_gamma   90.00
#
_symmetry.space_group_name_H-M   'P 1'
#
loop_
_entity.id
_entity.type
_entity.pdbx_description
1 polymer ?
#
loop_
_entity_poly.entity_id
_entity_poly.type
_entity_poly.pdbx_seq_one_letter_code
_entity_poly.pdbx_strand_id
1 'polypeptide(L)'
;VAPAFVVGNTMLQANTHQNLPAPQAIQSCLYEGSLLPIDKALRVEVKYLMTVARGPVARGMVRTLFISKTKAEKGLHRPAGFPPFTSRKLGMIGAGMMGGGIALVAARRGVEVVLIDRDQATAERGKGYAEKSLSKQVERGRMTPDKRDAILARIHPSTDYELLRDADMVVEAVFEDRAVKAEVTRRLDAVLPADCVLASNTSALPITLLAQASTRPERFIGLHFFS
;
A
#
# COMPACT_ATOMS: atom_id res chain seq x y z
N VAL A 1 19.01 22.81 29.26
CA VAL A 1 18.59 21.40 29.10
C VAL A 1 17.06 21.29 29.27
N ALA A 2 16.50 21.73 30.43
CA ALA A 2 15.04 21.57 30.70
C ALA A 2 14.10 22.14 29.62
N PRO A 3 14.26 23.38 29.09
CA PRO A 3 13.35 23.91 28.09
C PRO A 3 13.29 23.07 26.80
N ALA A 4 14.41 22.50 26.36
CA ALA A 4 14.44 21.64 25.18
C ALA A 4 13.62 20.35 25.36
N PHE A 5 13.61 19.79 26.56
CA PHE A 5 12.80 18.60 26.87
C PHE A 5 11.31 18.91 26.96
N VAL A 6 10.93 20.12 27.42
CA VAL A 6 9.52 20.55 27.43
C VAL A 6 8.99 20.68 26.01
N VAL A 7 9.73 21.35 25.12
CA VAL A 7 9.38 21.46 23.70
C VAL A 7 9.35 20.07 23.05
N GLY A 8 10.37 19.26 23.29
CA GLY A 8 10.43 17.89 22.77
C GLY A 8 9.23 17.04 23.20
N ASN A 9 8.79 17.15 24.47
CA ASN A 9 7.61 16.42 24.94
C ASN A 9 6.33 16.87 24.23
N THR A 10 6.15 18.18 24.02
CA THR A 10 5.00 18.71 23.28
C THR A 10 4.96 18.19 21.85
N MET A 11 6.09 18.23 21.14
CA MET A 11 6.21 17.70 19.77
C MET A 11 5.95 16.18 19.72
N LEU A 12 6.45 15.45 20.70
CA LEU A 12 6.30 14.02 20.80
C LEU A 12 4.83 13.64 21.02
N GLN A 13 4.14 14.33 21.92
CA GLN A 13 2.71 14.12 22.15
C GLN A 13 1.87 14.45 20.91
N ALA A 14 2.18 15.53 20.21
CA ALA A 14 1.49 15.90 18.97
C ALA A 14 1.67 14.84 17.86
N ASN A 15 2.88 14.28 17.74
CA ASN A 15 3.19 13.29 16.68
C ASN A 15 2.72 11.86 17.01
N THR A 16 2.66 11.48 18.29
CA THR A 16 2.32 10.11 18.69
C THR A 16 0.90 9.97 19.22
N HIS A 17 0.21 11.09 19.48
CA HIS A 17 -1.10 11.14 20.12
C HIS A 17 -1.13 10.27 21.41
N GLN A 18 0.00 10.16 22.09
CA GLN A 18 0.24 9.34 23.30
C GLN A 18 0.04 7.82 23.10
N ASN A 19 -0.09 7.35 21.86
CA ASN A 19 -0.31 5.93 21.56
C ASN A 19 0.99 5.11 21.55
N LEU A 20 2.14 5.77 21.47
CA LEU A 20 3.45 5.11 21.40
C LEU A 20 4.26 5.40 22.67
N PRO A 21 4.37 4.45 23.62
CA PRO A 21 5.09 4.67 24.88
C PRO A 21 6.62 4.72 24.70
N ALA A 22 7.17 4.10 23.66
CA ALA A 22 8.63 4.03 23.48
C ALA A 22 9.29 5.40 23.25
N PRO A 23 8.80 6.29 22.35
CA PRO A 23 9.36 7.63 22.21
C PRO A 23 9.36 8.45 23.51
N GLN A 24 8.29 8.34 24.29
CA GLN A 24 8.19 9.02 25.58
C GLN A 24 9.19 8.45 26.60
N ALA A 25 9.33 7.14 26.65
CA ALA A 25 10.32 6.47 27.50
C ALA A 25 11.76 6.85 27.11
N ILE A 26 12.07 6.97 25.82
CA ILE A 26 13.38 7.42 25.33
C ILE A 26 13.65 8.85 25.79
N GLN A 27 12.70 9.75 25.65
CA GLN A 27 12.87 11.14 26.08
C GLN A 27 13.10 11.23 27.61
N SER A 28 12.32 10.50 28.40
CA SER A 28 12.49 10.45 29.86
C SER A 28 13.85 9.85 30.24
N CYS A 29 14.26 8.78 29.55
CA CYS A 29 15.55 8.14 29.75
C CYS A 29 16.73 9.13 29.47
N LEU A 30 16.64 9.87 28.36
CA LEU A 30 17.65 10.88 28.01
C LEU A 30 17.70 12.00 29.04
N TYR A 31 16.56 12.47 29.53
CA TYR A 31 16.51 13.53 30.55
C TYR A 31 17.12 13.06 31.86
N GLU A 32 16.63 11.95 32.43
CA GLU A 32 17.13 11.40 33.68
C GLU A 32 18.62 11.01 33.59
N GLY A 33 19.00 10.35 32.48
CA GLY A 33 20.36 9.90 32.23
C GLY A 33 21.36 11.05 32.07
N SER A 34 20.94 12.20 31.51
CA SER A 34 21.81 13.40 31.39
C SER A 34 22.22 14.01 32.74
N LEU A 35 21.54 13.66 33.78
CA LEU A 35 21.81 14.16 35.16
C LEU A 35 22.65 13.19 36.00
N LEU A 36 23.06 12.06 35.43
CA LEU A 36 23.69 10.95 36.14
C LEU A 36 25.03 10.54 35.54
N PRO A 37 25.95 9.96 36.33
CA PRO A 37 27.10 9.22 35.76
C PRO A 37 26.64 8.09 34.88
N ILE A 38 27.43 7.75 33.83
CA ILE A 38 27.07 6.82 32.77
C ILE A 38 26.54 5.47 33.31
N ASP A 39 27.21 4.89 34.28
CA ASP A 39 26.79 3.60 34.87
C ASP A 39 25.40 3.65 35.52
N LYS A 40 25.02 4.78 36.06
CA LYS A 40 23.67 5.00 36.64
C LYS A 40 22.66 5.29 35.52
N ALA A 41 23.03 6.05 34.50
CA ALA A 41 22.21 6.33 33.33
C ALA A 41 21.83 5.03 32.59
N LEU A 42 22.75 4.09 32.43
CA LEU A 42 22.47 2.79 31.82
C LEU A 42 21.43 1.96 32.60
N ARG A 43 21.38 2.10 33.93
CA ARG A 43 20.35 1.45 34.75
C ARG A 43 18.97 2.08 34.49
N VAL A 44 18.91 3.40 34.31
CA VAL A 44 17.69 4.11 33.95
C VAL A 44 17.19 3.63 32.56
N GLU A 45 18.11 3.49 31.59
CA GLU A 45 17.78 2.95 30.27
C GLU A 45 17.17 1.55 30.36
N VAL A 46 17.79 0.62 31.10
CA VAL A 46 17.26 -0.73 31.29
C VAL A 46 15.87 -0.69 31.92
N LYS A 47 15.62 0.15 32.92
CA LYS A 47 14.29 0.32 33.53
C LYS A 47 13.24 0.69 32.49
N TYR A 48 13.50 1.71 31.66
CA TYR A 48 12.57 2.16 30.62
C TYR A 48 12.39 1.12 29.53
N LEU A 49 13.47 0.50 29.06
CA LEU A 49 13.42 -0.58 28.08
C LEU A 49 12.53 -1.73 28.57
N MET A 50 12.73 -2.21 29.79
CA MET A 50 11.94 -3.31 30.35
C MET A 50 10.46 -2.95 30.52
N THR A 51 10.17 -1.70 30.90
CA THR A 51 8.79 -1.21 31.01
C THR A 51 8.08 -1.23 29.67
N VAL A 52 8.74 -0.70 28.62
CA VAL A 52 8.17 -0.65 27.27
C VAL A 52 8.06 -2.03 26.64
N ALA A 53 9.13 -2.83 26.70
CA ALA A 53 9.19 -4.15 26.05
C ALA A 53 8.14 -5.14 26.60
N ARG A 54 7.82 -5.04 27.91
CA ARG A 54 6.79 -5.87 28.54
C ARG A 54 5.37 -5.34 28.35
N GLY A 55 5.22 -4.14 27.80
CA GLY A 55 3.94 -3.47 27.59
C GLY A 55 3.08 -4.12 26.48
N PRO A 56 1.76 -3.91 26.53
CA PRO A 56 0.84 -4.45 25.53
C PRO A 56 1.09 -3.88 24.13
N VAL A 57 1.50 -2.61 24.04
CA VAL A 57 1.80 -1.94 22.75
C VAL A 57 2.98 -2.62 22.06
N ALA A 58 4.09 -2.87 22.77
CA ALA A 58 5.25 -3.56 22.21
C ALA A 58 4.88 -4.96 21.72
N ARG A 59 4.13 -5.73 22.51
CA ARG A 59 3.64 -7.06 22.09
C ARG A 59 2.76 -7.00 20.83
N GLY A 60 1.85 -6.03 20.77
CA GLY A 60 1.00 -5.81 19.60
C GLY A 60 1.82 -5.46 18.36
N MET A 61 2.77 -4.53 18.47
CA MET A 61 3.65 -4.13 17.38
C MET A 61 4.54 -5.29 16.90
N VAL A 62 5.16 -6.04 17.80
CA VAL A 62 5.97 -7.22 17.45
C VAL A 62 5.13 -8.24 16.72
N ARG A 63 3.93 -8.55 17.23
CA ARG A 63 3.03 -9.50 16.57
C ARG A 63 2.62 -9.04 15.18
N THR A 64 2.25 -7.78 15.01
CA THR A 64 1.72 -7.25 13.75
C THR A 64 2.84 -7.00 12.74
N LEU A 65 3.85 -6.19 13.13
CA LEU A 65 4.85 -5.67 12.19
C LEU A 65 5.98 -6.67 11.87
N PHE A 66 6.25 -7.62 12.80
CA PHE A 66 7.30 -8.62 12.57
C PHE A 66 6.69 -10.01 12.29
N ILE A 67 5.91 -10.55 13.20
CA ILE A 67 5.46 -11.94 13.08
C ILE A 67 4.42 -12.10 11.96
N SER A 68 3.31 -11.36 12.04
CA SER A 68 2.20 -11.50 11.07
C SER A 68 2.59 -11.02 9.68
N LYS A 69 3.30 -9.89 9.60
CA LYS A 69 3.83 -9.36 8.34
C LYS A 69 4.78 -10.36 7.67
N THR A 70 5.76 -10.90 8.41
CA THR A 70 6.70 -11.90 7.88
C THR A 70 5.98 -13.17 7.41
N LYS A 71 4.96 -13.63 8.16
CA LYS A 71 4.14 -14.76 7.74
C LYS A 71 3.39 -14.49 6.44
N ALA A 72 2.79 -13.31 6.31
CA ALA A 72 2.10 -12.90 5.09
C ALA A 72 3.06 -12.79 3.89
N GLU A 73 4.20 -12.13 4.06
CA GLU A 73 5.23 -11.96 3.01
C GLU A 73 5.80 -13.32 2.54
N LYS A 74 5.95 -14.28 3.45
CA LYS A 74 6.40 -15.65 3.11
C LYS A 74 5.28 -16.53 2.57
N GLY A 75 4.05 -16.03 2.48
CA GLY A 75 2.90 -16.80 2.00
C GLY A 75 2.57 -18.02 2.88
N LEU A 76 2.88 -17.97 4.20
CA LEU A 76 2.67 -19.12 5.10
C LEU A 76 1.19 -19.49 5.32
N HIS A 77 0.27 -18.62 4.91
CA HIS A 77 -1.17 -18.88 4.94
C HIS A 77 -1.71 -19.37 3.59
N ARG A 78 -0.85 -19.56 2.57
CA ARG A 78 -1.27 -20.08 1.28
C ARG A 78 -1.67 -21.55 1.45
N PRO A 79 -2.84 -21.96 0.91
CA PRO A 79 -3.24 -23.37 0.92
C PRO A 79 -2.22 -24.23 0.17
N ALA A 80 -2.01 -25.47 0.67
CA ALA A 80 -1.15 -26.43 0.01
C ALA A 80 -1.66 -26.76 -1.41
N GLY A 81 -0.75 -26.96 -2.35
CA GLY A 81 -1.09 -27.28 -3.75
C GLY A 81 -1.33 -26.06 -4.66
N PHE A 82 -1.34 -24.83 -4.13
CA PHE A 82 -1.47 -23.64 -4.95
C PHE A 82 -0.12 -22.95 -5.14
N PRO A 83 0.38 -22.80 -6.39
CA PRO A 83 1.63 -22.09 -6.66
C PRO A 83 1.50 -20.60 -6.33
N PRO A 84 2.63 -19.88 -6.16
CA PRO A 84 2.61 -18.42 -6.11
C PRO A 84 1.99 -17.84 -7.38
N PHE A 85 1.04 -16.91 -7.21
CA PHE A 85 0.52 -16.15 -8.32
C PHE A 85 1.55 -15.07 -8.72
N THR A 86 1.79 -14.95 -10.02
CA THR A 86 2.66 -13.89 -10.58
C THR A 86 1.88 -13.20 -11.69
N SER A 87 1.62 -11.92 -11.51
CA SER A 87 1.03 -11.09 -12.55
C SER A 87 2.14 -10.47 -13.41
N ARG A 88 2.04 -10.63 -14.72
CA ARG A 88 2.89 -9.97 -15.72
C ARG A 88 2.17 -8.79 -16.35
N LYS A 89 0.85 -8.90 -16.50
CA LYS A 89 -0.01 -7.85 -17.06
C LYS A 89 -1.20 -7.58 -16.14
N LEU A 90 -1.30 -6.33 -15.68
CA LEU A 90 -2.35 -5.82 -14.80
C LEU A 90 -3.27 -4.88 -15.58
N GLY A 91 -4.56 -5.13 -15.56
CA GLY A 91 -5.57 -4.13 -15.87
C GLY A 91 -5.87 -3.27 -14.66
N MET A 92 -5.80 -1.96 -14.80
CA MET A 92 -6.17 -1.01 -13.74
C MET A 92 -7.34 -0.15 -14.20
N ILE A 93 -8.51 -0.30 -13.58
CA ILE A 93 -9.73 0.42 -13.95
C ILE A 93 -9.98 1.55 -12.96
N GLY A 94 -10.03 2.78 -13.49
CA GLY A 94 -10.03 4.01 -12.71
C GLY A 94 -8.63 4.57 -12.55
N ALA A 95 -8.35 5.68 -13.24
CA ALA A 95 -7.05 6.35 -13.25
C ALA A 95 -6.97 7.52 -12.24
N GLY A 96 -7.81 7.49 -11.21
CA GLY A 96 -7.76 8.43 -10.09
C GLY A 96 -6.51 8.24 -9.22
N MET A 97 -6.51 8.89 -8.06
CA MET A 97 -5.38 8.85 -7.12
C MET A 97 -4.95 7.42 -6.78
N MET A 98 -5.90 6.54 -6.42
CA MET A 98 -5.60 5.16 -6.08
C MET A 98 -5.13 4.36 -7.29
N GLY A 99 -5.87 4.42 -8.41
CA GLY A 99 -5.51 3.66 -9.62
C GLY A 99 -4.17 4.09 -10.22
N GLY A 100 -3.89 5.38 -10.30
CA GLY A 100 -2.57 5.87 -10.73
C GLY A 100 -1.44 5.45 -9.80
N GLY A 101 -1.69 5.44 -8.48
CA GLY A 101 -0.75 4.94 -7.47
C GLY A 101 -0.47 3.45 -7.59
N ILE A 102 -1.51 2.63 -7.74
CA ILE A 102 -1.40 1.18 -7.92
C ILE A 102 -0.67 0.86 -9.23
N ALA A 103 -1.02 1.53 -10.32
CA ALA A 103 -0.34 1.40 -11.61
C ALA A 103 1.17 1.69 -11.50
N LEU A 104 1.54 2.77 -10.81
CA LEU A 104 2.95 3.11 -10.56
C LEU A 104 3.68 2.01 -9.77
N VAL A 105 3.08 1.51 -8.70
CA VAL A 105 3.71 0.46 -7.86
C VAL A 105 3.89 -0.83 -8.63
N ALA A 106 2.90 -1.24 -9.44
CA ALA A 106 2.97 -2.41 -10.30
C ALA A 106 4.06 -2.27 -11.38
N ALA A 107 4.08 -1.14 -12.09
CA ALA A 107 5.08 -0.85 -13.13
C ALA A 107 6.53 -0.82 -12.58
N ARG A 108 6.72 -0.31 -11.36
CA ARG A 108 8.03 -0.36 -10.67
C ARG A 108 8.51 -1.78 -10.36
N ARG A 109 7.59 -2.75 -10.25
CA ARG A 109 7.88 -4.18 -10.04
C ARG A 109 8.01 -4.95 -11.35
N GLY A 110 7.96 -4.25 -12.50
CA GLY A 110 8.14 -4.85 -13.83
C GLY A 110 6.85 -5.36 -14.46
N VAL A 111 5.70 -5.12 -13.84
CA VAL A 111 4.39 -5.50 -14.36
C VAL A 111 3.96 -4.52 -15.45
N GLU A 112 3.45 -5.03 -16.55
CA GLU A 112 2.80 -4.22 -17.58
C GLU A 112 1.41 -3.80 -17.13
N VAL A 113 1.05 -2.53 -17.28
CA VAL A 113 -0.21 -1.99 -16.76
C VAL A 113 -1.00 -1.32 -17.85
N VAL A 114 -2.19 -1.80 -18.12
CA VAL A 114 -3.20 -1.10 -18.93
C VAL A 114 -4.06 -0.28 -17.97
N LEU A 115 -3.92 1.05 -18.02
CA LEU A 115 -4.62 1.98 -17.14
C LEU A 115 -5.84 2.55 -17.87
N ILE A 116 -7.03 2.09 -17.48
CA ILE A 116 -8.29 2.43 -18.15
C ILE A 116 -9.08 3.43 -17.31
N ASP A 117 -9.64 4.43 -17.98
CA ASP A 117 -10.68 5.31 -17.41
C ASP A 117 -11.77 5.58 -18.46
N ARG A 118 -12.78 6.34 -18.08
CA ARG A 118 -13.94 6.72 -18.93
C ARG A 118 -13.55 7.49 -20.18
N ASP A 119 -12.45 8.27 -20.11
CA ASP A 119 -11.92 9.06 -21.22
C ASP A 119 -10.39 9.02 -21.23
N GLN A 120 -9.79 9.22 -22.41
CA GLN A 120 -8.35 9.15 -22.61
C GLN A 120 -7.58 10.20 -21.78
N ALA A 121 -8.12 11.41 -21.67
CA ALA A 121 -7.48 12.48 -20.89
C ALA A 121 -7.40 12.14 -19.39
N THR A 122 -8.39 11.45 -18.85
CA THR A 122 -8.37 10.98 -17.45
C THR A 122 -7.36 9.84 -17.27
N ALA A 123 -7.28 8.90 -18.20
CA ALA A 123 -6.28 7.84 -18.16
C ALA A 123 -4.85 8.40 -18.24
N GLU A 124 -4.60 9.37 -19.12
CA GLU A 124 -3.31 10.05 -19.23
C GLU A 124 -2.95 10.87 -17.98
N ARG A 125 -3.91 11.54 -17.35
CA ARG A 125 -3.67 12.21 -16.06
C ARG A 125 -3.23 11.24 -14.98
N GLY A 126 -3.78 10.02 -14.95
CA GLY A 126 -3.34 8.95 -14.05
C GLY A 126 -1.88 8.54 -14.28
N LYS A 127 -1.46 8.40 -15.55
CA LYS A 127 -0.04 8.19 -15.90
C LYS A 127 0.82 9.40 -15.53
N GLY A 128 0.33 10.63 -15.73
CA GLY A 128 1.00 11.87 -15.34
C GLY A 128 1.27 11.97 -13.84
N TYR A 129 0.43 11.39 -13.00
CA TYR A 129 0.71 11.26 -11.57
C TYR A 129 1.96 10.40 -11.31
N ALA A 130 2.07 9.26 -11.99
CA ALA A 130 3.26 8.39 -11.90
C ALA A 130 4.52 9.13 -12.37
N GLU A 131 4.46 9.82 -13.51
CA GLU A 131 5.55 10.62 -14.06
C GLU A 131 6.02 11.70 -13.07
N LYS A 132 5.10 12.48 -12.51
CA LYS A 132 5.42 13.52 -11.52
C LYS A 132 6.09 12.93 -10.27
N SER A 133 5.62 11.78 -9.80
CA SER A 133 6.19 11.10 -8.63
C SER A 133 7.62 10.61 -8.90
N LEU A 134 7.87 10.02 -10.06
CA LEU A 134 9.18 9.49 -10.45
C LEU A 134 10.16 10.62 -10.77
N SER A 135 9.73 11.69 -11.44
CA SER A 135 10.57 12.85 -11.76
C SER A 135 11.13 13.51 -10.49
N LYS A 136 10.34 13.63 -9.44
CA LYS A 136 10.83 14.09 -8.13
C LYS A 136 11.93 13.18 -7.54
N GLN A 137 11.93 11.89 -7.85
CA GLN A 137 12.99 10.98 -7.39
C GLN A 137 14.26 11.16 -8.22
N VAL A 138 14.14 11.46 -9.51
CA VAL A 138 15.26 11.81 -10.39
C VAL A 138 15.91 13.13 -9.92
N GLU A 139 15.11 14.17 -9.71
CA GLU A 139 15.57 15.47 -9.19
C GLU A 139 16.33 15.36 -7.86
N ARG A 140 15.92 14.41 -7.01
CA ARG A 140 16.59 14.13 -5.72
C ARG A 140 17.78 13.17 -5.83
N GLY A 141 18.19 12.79 -7.04
CA GLY A 141 19.29 11.85 -7.27
C GLY A 141 19.03 10.42 -6.79
N ARG A 142 17.75 10.05 -6.54
CA ARG A 142 17.36 8.72 -6.05
C ARG A 142 17.03 7.73 -7.18
N MET A 143 16.98 8.20 -8.42
CA MET A 143 16.65 7.41 -9.60
C MET A 143 17.30 8.04 -10.83
N THR A 144 17.71 7.22 -11.79
CA THR A 144 18.19 7.71 -13.10
C THR A 144 17.00 8.02 -14.04
N PRO A 145 17.16 8.96 -15.01
CA PRO A 145 16.14 9.23 -16.01
C PRO A 145 15.72 7.97 -16.77
N ASP A 146 16.68 7.16 -17.23
CA ASP A 146 16.40 5.91 -17.99
C ASP A 146 15.54 4.93 -17.19
N LYS A 147 15.77 4.83 -15.88
CA LYS A 147 14.95 3.97 -15.02
C LYS A 147 13.53 4.51 -14.86
N ARG A 148 13.36 5.84 -14.76
CA ARG A 148 12.04 6.48 -14.79
C ARG A 148 11.31 6.14 -16.07
N ASP A 149 11.95 6.34 -17.22
CA ASP A 149 11.34 6.17 -18.53
C ASP A 149 11.00 4.70 -18.79
N ALA A 150 11.84 3.77 -18.37
CA ALA A 150 11.54 2.34 -18.43
C ALA A 150 10.35 1.93 -17.56
N ILE A 151 10.09 2.59 -16.43
CA ILE A 151 8.90 2.36 -15.60
C ILE A 151 7.67 2.95 -16.27
N LEU A 152 7.74 4.18 -16.79
CA LEU A 152 6.62 4.86 -17.44
C LEU A 152 6.20 4.18 -18.74
N ALA A 153 7.14 3.55 -19.46
CA ALA A 153 6.87 2.77 -20.65
C ALA A 153 5.94 1.56 -20.38
N ARG A 154 5.89 1.05 -19.16
CA ARG A 154 5.00 -0.05 -18.75
C ARG A 154 3.58 0.39 -18.43
N ILE A 155 3.27 1.69 -18.41
CA ILE A 155 1.92 2.20 -18.09
C ILE A 155 1.28 2.68 -19.39
N HIS A 156 0.24 1.98 -19.83
CA HIS A 156 -0.47 2.23 -21.07
C HIS A 156 -1.86 2.82 -20.77
N PRO A 157 -2.03 4.15 -20.83
CA PRO A 157 -3.32 4.78 -20.62
C PRO A 157 -4.23 4.51 -21.83
N SER A 158 -5.48 4.09 -21.58
CA SER A 158 -6.44 3.79 -22.63
C SER A 158 -7.89 3.91 -22.13
N THR A 159 -8.84 3.85 -23.08
CA THR A 159 -10.27 3.65 -22.82
C THR A 159 -10.75 2.29 -23.31
N ASP A 160 -9.89 1.53 -23.99
CA ASP A 160 -10.21 0.30 -24.67
C ASP A 160 -10.03 -0.93 -23.76
N TYR A 161 -11.14 -1.57 -23.40
CA TYR A 161 -11.17 -2.79 -22.58
C TYR A 161 -10.61 -4.02 -23.31
N GLU A 162 -10.57 -4.02 -24.65
CA GLU A 162 -10.02 -5.13 -25.43
C GLU A 162 -8.54 -5.39 -25.13
N LEU A 163 -7.81 -4.36 -24.69
CA LEU A 163 -6.43 -4.46 -24.27
C LEU A 163 -6.22 -5.33 -23.02
N LEU A 164 -7.31 -5.75 -22.36
CA LEU A 164 -7.28 -6.59 -21.17
C LEU A 164 -7.45 -8.09 -21.46
N ARG A 165 -7.59 -8.49 -22.72
CA ARG A 165 -7.85 -9.89 -23.11
C ARG A 165 -6.79 -10.91 -22.66
N ASP A 166 -5.60 -10.45 -22.37
CA ASP A 166 -4.46 -11.24 -21.88
C ASP A 166 -3.98 -10.79 -20.49
N ALA A 167 -4.83 -10.09 -19.75
CA ALA A 167 -4.51 -9.67 -18.39
C ALA A 167 -4.55 -10.85 -17.41
N ASP A 168 -3.53 -10.97 -16.59
CA ASP A 168 -3.49 -11.99 -15.50
C ASP A 168 -4.40 -11.58 -14.34
N MET A 169 -4.53 -10.29 -14.10
CA MET A 169 -5.31 -9.69 -13.02
C MET A 169 -5.86 -8.34 -13.44
N VAL A 170 -7.03 -8.00 -12.95
CA VAL A 170 -7.60 -6.66 -13.06
C VAL A 170 -7.97 -6.15 -11.68
N VAL A 171 -7.59 -4.90 -11.39
CA VAL A 171 -8.01 -4.18 -10.17
C VAL A 171 -8.89 -3.00 -10.57
N GLU A 172 -10.11 -2.92 -10.03
CA GLU A 172 -10.94 -1.75 -10.18
C GLU A 172 -10.83 -0.83 -8.96
N ALA A 173 -10.65 0.47 -9.24
CA ALA A 173 -10.65 1.56 -8.26
C ALA A 173 -11.46 2.74 -8.78
N VAL A 174 -12.63 2.44 -9.35
CA VAL A 174 -13.61 3.43 -9.79
C VAL A 174 -14.39 4.01 -8.61
N PHE A 175 -15.29 4.95 -8.90
CA PHE A 175 -16.10 5.60 -7.87
C PHE A 175 -16.80 4.57 -6.96
N GLU A 176 -16.89 4.90 -5.65
CA GLU A 176 -17.39 4.00 -4.60
C GLU A 176 -18.92 3.92 -4.62
N ASP A 177 -19.46 3.34 -5.70
CA ASP A 177 -20.87 3.11 -5.95
C ASP A 177 -21.10 1.70 -6.50
N ARG A 178 -22.10 0.99 -5.96
CA ARG A 178 -22.38 -0.40 -6.34
C ARG A 178 -22.80 -0.55 -7.80
N ALA A 179 -23.59 0.38 -8.31
CA ALA A 179 -24.10 0.29 -9.69
C ALA A 179 -22.97 0.51 -10.70
N VAL A 180 -22.10 1.51 -10.43
CA VAL A 180 -20.91 1.80 -11.24
C VAL A 180 -19.96 0.60 -11.23
N LYS A 181 -19.66 0.02 -10.06
CA LYS A 181 -18.79 -1.15 -9.94
C LYS A 181 -19.38 -2.39 -10.63
N ALA A 182 -20.70 -2.59 -10.50
CA ALA A 182 -21.37 -3.70 -11.17
C ALA A 182 -21.35 -3.56 -12.71
N GLU A 183 -21.51 -2.36 -13.24
CA GLU A 183 -21.40 -2.11 -14.68
C GLU A 183 -19.97 -2.40 -15.18
N VAL A 184 -18.97 -1.88 -14.48
CA VAL A 184 -17.56 -2.15 -14.80
C VAL A 184 -17.26 -3.65 -14.77
N THR A 185 -17.73 -4.36 -13.74
CA THR A 185 -17.57 -5.81 -13.61
C THR A 185 -18.15 -6.56 -14.81
N ARG A 186 -19.37 -6.23 -15.24
CA ARG A 186 -19.99 -6.88 -16.43
C ARG A 186 -19.21 -6.60 -17.71
N ARG A 187 -18.71 -5.38 -17.90
CA ARG A 187 -17.88 -5.04 -19.05
C ARG A 187 -16.58 -5.83 -19.04
N LEU A 188 -15.94 -5.98 -17.87
CA LEU A 188 -14.72 -6.77 -17.70
C LEU A 188 -14.98 -8.26 -17.98
N ASP A 189 -16.04 -8.84 -17.48
CA ASP A 189 -16.41 -10.24 -17.70
C ASP A 189 -16.56 -10.60 -19.17
N ALA A 190 -16.95 -9.64 -20.02
CA ALA A 190 -17.10 -9.86 -21.45
C ALA A 190 -15.77 -9.99 -22.21
N VAL A 191 -14.68 -9.48 -21.64
CA VAL A 191 -13.36 -9.41 -22.35
C VAL A 191 -12.26 -10.20 -21.65
N LEU A 192 -12.35 -10.41 -20.32
CA LEU A 192 -11.27 -11.03 -19.55
C LEU A 192 -11.17 -12.55 -19.79
N PRO A 193 -9.93 -13.09 -19.77
CA PRO A 193 -9.71 -14.54 -19.79
C PRO A 193 -10.42 -15.23 -18.62
N ALA A 194 -10.76 -16.51 -18.80
CA ALA A 194 -11.50 -17.28 -17.79
C ALA A 194 -10.75 -17.43 -16.46
N ASP A 195 -9.44 -17.40 -16.48
CA ASP A 195 -8.54 -17.55 -15.34
C ASP A 195 -8.10 -16.22 -14.71
N CYS A 196 -8.46 -15.08 -15.34
CA CYS A 196 -8.13 -13.75 -14.82
C CYS A 196 -8.79 -13.50 -13.45
N VAL A 197 -8.02 -12.97 -12.52
CA VAL A 197 -8.53 -12.55 -11.20
C VAL A 197 -9.02 -11.12 -11.30
N LEU A 198 -10.28 -10.89 -10.90
CA LEU A 198 -10.86 -9.56 -10.77
C LEU A 198 -10.86 -9.13 -9.31
N ALA A 199 -10.27 -7.99 -9.03
CA ALA A 199 -10.19 -7.44 -7.68
C ALA A 199 -10.83 -6.06 -7.59
N SER A 200 -11.51 -5.78 -6.48
CA SER A 200 -12.01 -4.45 -6.15
C SER A 200 -11.16 -3.81 -5.05
N ASN A 201 -10.79 -2.54 -5.27
CA ASN A 201 -10.08 -1.72 -4.26
C ASN A 201 -11.05 -1.00 -3.32
N THR A 202 -12.30 -1.43 -3.23
CA THR A 202 -13.30 -0.84 -2.33
C THR A 202 -12.83 -0.83 -0.88
N SER A 203 -13.16 0.24 -0.15
CA SER A 203 -12.88 0.36 1.28
C SER A 203 -14.02 -0.14 2.15
N ALA A 204 -15.27 -0.11 1.67
CA ALA A 204 -16.46 -0.29 2.51
C ALA A 204 -17.52 -1.22 1.94
N LEU A 205 -17.57 -1.43 0.62
CA LEU A 205 -18.60 -2.25 0.01
C LEU A 205 -18.32 -3.75 0.21
N PRO A 206 -19.31 -4.56 0.61
CA PRO A 206 -19.12 -5.99 0.80
C PRO A 206 -18.70 -6.69 -0.50
N ILE A 207 -17.54 -7.33 -0.51
CA ILE A 207 -16.99 -8.02 -1.67
C ILE A 207 -17.94 -9.08 -2.23
N THR A 208 -18.59 -9.86 -1.36
CA THR A 208 -19.58 -10.86 -1.77
C THR A 208 -20.73 -10.27 -2.59
N LEU A 209 -21.15 -9.04 -2.25
CA LEU A 209 -22.21 -8.36 -3.01
C LEU A 209 -21.73 -7.81 -4.34
N LEU A 210 -20.48 -7.35 -4.41
CA LEU A 210 -19.87 -6.90 -5.67
C LEU A 210 -19.63 -8.09 -6.62
N ALA A 211 -19.19 -9.22 -6.08
CA ALA A 211 -18.95 -10.44 -6.83
C ALA A 211 -20.22 -11.00 -7.52
N GLN A 212 -21.42 -10.69 -7.02
CA GLN A 212 -22.70 -11.07 -7.66
C GLN A 212 -22.89 -10.46 -9.06
N ALA A 213 -22.18 -9.38 -9.37
CA ALA A 213 -22.21 -8.78 -10.71
C ALA A 213 -21.32 -9.52 -11.72
N SER A 214 -20.40 -10.35 -11.25
CA SER A 214 -19.53 -11.17 -12.08
C SER A 214 -20.16 -12.51 -12.42
N THR A 215 -19.89 -13.02 -13.62
CA THR A 215 -20.22 -14.39 -14.05
C THR A 215 -19.28 -15.43 -13.42
N ARG A 216 -18.19 -14.97 -12.78
CA ARG A 216 -17.14 -15.79 -12.15
C ARG A 216 -16.83 -15.30 -10.74
N PRO A 217 -17.81 -15.35 -9.82
CA PRO A 217 -17.65 -14.82 -8.45
C PRO A 217 -16.52 -15.48 -7.67
N GLU A 218 -16.13 -16.71 -8.00
CA GLU A 218 -14.98 -17.44 -7.42
C GLU A 218 -13.63 -16.85 -7.82
N ARG A 219 -13.58 -15.99 -8.85
CA ARG A 219 -12.40 -15.24 -9.30
C ARG A 219 -12.41 -13.79 -8.83
N PHE A 220 -13.42 -13.39 -8.06
CA PHE A 220 -13.57 -12.02 -7.56
C PHE A 220 -13.05 -11.89 -6.14
N ILE A 221 -12.12 -10.95 -5.88
CA ILE A 221 -11.54 -10.71 -4.56
C ILE A 221 -11.57 -9.23 -4.17
N GLY A 222 -11.42 -8.94 -2.88
CA GLY A 222 -11.07 -7.61 -2.37
C GLY A 222 -9.56 -7.45 -2.28
N LEU A 223 -9.04 -6.34 -2.82
CA LEU A 223 -7.62 -6.00 -2.77
C LEU A 223 -7.47 -4.51 -2.42
N HIS A 224 -7.58 -4.20 -1.15
CA HIS A 224 -7.60 -2.82 -0.66
C HIS A 224 -6.19 -2.28 -0.43
N PHE A 225 -5.79 -1.30 -1.23
CA PHE A 225 -4.56 -0.54 -1.07
C PHE A 225 -4.81 0.69 -0.20
N PHE A 226 -3.82 1.06 0.61
CA PHE A 226 -3.83 2.28 1.42
C PHE A 226 -2.95 3.35 0.77
N SER A 227 -3.42 4.60 0.82
CA SER A 227 -2.68 5.78 0.33
C SER A 227 -1.75 6.35 1.40
#